data_27d39e944cb6c923ff5f15b015b9e2bc
#
_entry.id   27d39e944cb6c923ff5f15b015b9e2bc
#
_cell.length_a   1.000
_cell.length_b   1.000
_cell.length_c   1.000
_cell.angle_alpha   90.00
_cell.angle_beta   90.00
_cell.angle_gamma   90.00
#
_symmetry.space_group_name_H-M   'P 1'
#
loop_
_entity.id
_entity.type
_entity.pdbx_description
1 polymer ?
#
loop_
_entity_poly.entity_id
_entity_poly.type
_entity_poly.pdbx_seq_one_letter_code
_entity_poly.pdbx_strand_id
1 'polypeptide(L)'
;MKYYSIRFKLTAILIFIVGFVIYFTWFLNHAFAERYYIASEKANIVSTFQEVKNVLGDSDSQTMVNEELEQISNSTNIKMMIAQSSDYYFSQVVIFSNLIDGSKTYEEILGYLDQIRSQVILGREEGVFDEYMARKRIFPGQADGEEDNFVTLIQKGYFVTQLTDRASGQKGIYLFGFTDDNYLIAMRVALEGIQDSAEISSRFLTYTGMSGILIGSIIIFFVSTRFTRPIKDMAVVANRMTHLDFDAKVHVDTGDELEVLGNSMNQMSEKLESTIADLKAANLELKKDIEKKEQI
;
A
#
# COMPACT_ATOMS: atom_id res chain seq x y z
N MET A 1 -6.67 -33.87 27.37
CA MET A 1 -6.33 -32.87 26.37
C MET A 1 -5.56 -33.55 25.25
N LYS A 2 -6.07 -33.56 23.99
CA LYS A 2 -5.30 -34.05 22.85
C LYS A 2 -4.15 -33.06 22.58
N TYR A 3 -2.94 -33.42 22.93
CA TYR A 3 -1.75 -32.62 22.57
C TYR A 3 -1.51 -32.75 21.05
N TYR A 4 -1.81 -31.69 20.32
CA TYR A 4 -1.39 -31.61 18.90
C TYR A 4 0.13 -31.69 18.81
N SER A 5 0.63 -32.47 17.85
CA SER A 5 2.06 -32.60 17.56
C SER A 5 2.69 -31.21 17.38
N ILE A 6 3.93 -31.03 17.84
CA ILE A 6 4.73 -29.81 17.66
C ILE A 6 4.76 -29.40 16.17
N ARG A 7 4.85 -30.41 15.28
CA ARG A 7 4.77 -30.21 13.83
C ARG A 7 3.50 -29.48 13.41
N PHE A 8 2.33 -29.94 13.89
CA PHE A 8 1.05 -29.32 13.57
C PHE A 8 0.96 -27.88 14.07
N LYS A 9 1.42 -27.64 15.31
CA LYS A 9 1.43 -26.30 15.90
C LYS A 9 2.32 -25.34 15.12
N LEU A 10 3.54 -25.76 14.78
CA LEU A 10 4.51 -24.94 14.06
C LEU A 10 4.04 -24.64 12.64
N THR A 11 3.53 -25.64 11.91
CA THR A 11 2.96 -25.47 10.60
C THR A 11 1.75 -24.53 10.62
N ALA A 12 0.84 -24.70 11.59
CA ALA A 12 -0.32 -23.83 11.73
C ALA A 12 0.05 -22.37 12.03
N ILE A 13 1.03 -22.14 12.90
CA ILE A 13 1.52 -20.78 13.21
C ILE A 13 2.13 -20.13 11.97
N LEU A 14 2.98 -20.84 11.23
CA LEU A 14 3.62 -20.30 10.04
C LEU A 14 2.61 -20.00 8.92
N ILE A 15 1.64 -20.89 8.69
CA ILE A 15 0.56 -20.65 7.73
C ILE A 15 -0.27 -19.42 8.16
N PHE A 16 -0.57 -19.31 9.47
CA PHE A 16 -1.30 -18.17 9.99
C PHE A 16 -0.54 -16.85 9.77
N ILE A 17 0.77 -16.82 10.04
CA ILE A 17 1.60 -15.62 9.83
C ILE A 17 1.61 -15.22 8.35
N VAL A 18 1.85 -16.17 7.44
CA VAL A 18 1.85 -15.89 5.99
C VAL A 18 0.49 -15.41 5.53
N GLY A 19 -0.58 -16.08 5.94
CA GLY A 19 -1.96 -15.71 5.63
C GLY A 19 -2.32 -14.32 6.17
N PHE A 20 -1.88 -14.01 7.40
CA PHE A 20 -2.10 -12.71 8.00
C PHE A 20 -1.38 -11.58 7.25
N VAL A 21 -0.13 -11.77 6.86
CA VAL A 21 0.63 -10.76 6.09
C VAL A 21 -0.05 -10.48 4.74
N ILE A 22 -0.47 -11.54 4.03
CA ILE A 22 -1.15 -11.39 2.74
C ILE A 22 -2.51 -10.70 2.91
N TYR A 23 -3.31 -11.12 3.89
CA TYR A 23 -4.59 -10.50 4.22
C TYR A 23 -4.42 -9.04 4.60
N PHE A 24 -3.43 -8.72 5.43
CA PHE A 24 -3.15 -7.36 5.88
C PHE A 24 -2.73 -6.45 4.73
N THR A 25 -1.89 -6.93 3.82
CA THR A 25 -1.49 -6.20 2.61
C THR A 25 -2.70 -5.93 1.70
N TRP A 26 -3.54 -6.94 1.48
CA TRP A 26 -4.78 -6.79 0.72
C TRP A 26 -5.72 -5.78 1.38
N PHE A 27 -5.91 -5.88 2.71
CA PHE A 27 -6.74 -4.95 3.48
C PHE A 27 -6.25 -3.50 3.38
N LEU A 28 -4.93 -3.27 3.54
CA LEU A 28 -4.34 -1.94 3.39
C LEU A 28 -4.57 -1.39 1.99
N ASN A 29 -4.32 -2.19 0.96
CA ASN A 29 -4.55 -1.75 -0.41
C ASN A 29 -6.03 -1.39 -0.63
N HIS A 30 -6.96 -2.25 -0.22
CA HIS A 30 -8.39 -2.00 -0.39
C HIS A 30 -8.89 -0.77 0.39
N ALA A 31 -8.39 -0.55 1.61
CA ALA A 31 -8.84 0.53 2.47
C ALA A 31 -8.24 1.90 2.12
N PHE A 32 -7.03 1.94 1.59
CA PHE A 32 -6.26 3.18 1.45
C PHE A 32 -5.89 3.55 0.01
N ALA A 33 -5.89 2.61 -0.94
CA ALA A 33 -5.43 2.88 -2.29
C ALA A 33 -6.18 4.04 -2.96
N GLU A 34 -7.52 4.03 -2.93
CA GLU A 34 -8.33 5.08 -3.55
C GLU A 34 -8.02 6.46 -2.94
N ARG A 35 -7.96 6.55 -1.61
CA ARG A 35 -7.65 7.82 -0.92
C ARG A 35 -6.24 8.32 -1.25
N TYR A 36 -5.28 7.41 -1.31
CA TYR A 36 -3.90 7.74 -1.66
C TYR A 36 -3.81 8.26 -3.10
N TYR A 37 -4.46 7.59 -4.06
CA TYR A 37 -4.49 8.03 -5.45
C TYR A 37 -5.16 9.39 -5.62
N ILE A 38 -6.30 9.62 -4.98
CA ILE A 38 -6.99 10.91 -5.01
C ILE A 38 -6.10 12.02 -4.42
N ALA A 39 -5.44 11.77 -3.30
CA ALA A 39 -4.52 12.74 -2.69
C ALA A 39 -3.31 13.01 -3.59
N SER A 40 -2.75 11.99 -4.22
CA SER A 40 -1.65 12.11 -5.18
C SER A 40 -2.05 12.92 -6.40
N GLU A 41 -3.23 12.67 -6.97
CA GLU A 41 -3.72 13.43 -8.13
C GLU A 41 -4.09 14.88 -7.77
N LYS A 42 -4.60 15.13 -6.57
CA LYS A 42 -4.79 16.51 -6.08
C LYS A 42 -3.44 17.25 -5.97
N ALA A 43 -2.38 16.61 -5.55
CA ALA A 43 -1.05 17.20 -5.51
C ALA A 43 -0.49 17.42 -6.93
N ASN A 44 -0.67 16.45 -7.81
CA ASN A 44 -0.22 16.50 -9.20
C ASN A 44 -0.89 17.67 -9.96
N ILE A 45 -2.22 17.82 -9.87
CA ILE A 45 -2.94 18.91 -10.56
C ILE A 45 -2.52 20.29 -10.05
N VAL A 46 -2.20 20.42 -8.75
CA VAL A 46 -1.68 21.67 -8.17
C VAL A 46 -0.28 21.97 -8.68
N SER A 47 0.60 20.98 -8.76
CA SER A 47 1.95 21.13 -9.33
C SER A 47 1.89 21.56 -10.79
N THR A 48 1.04 20.91 -11.57
CA THR A 48 0.83 21.25 -13.00
C THR A 48 0.24 22.65 -13.16
N PHE A 49 -0.64 23.08 -12.26
CA PHE A 49 -1.16 24.46 -12.30
C PHE A 49 -0.05 25.50 -12.11
N GLN A 50 0.92 25.24 -11.20
CA GLN A 50 2.05 26.15 -11.05
C GLN A 50 2.96 26.18 -12.29
N GLU A 51 3.16 25.03 -12.93
CA GLU A 51 3.92 24.92 -14.17
C GLU A 51 3.24 25.70 -15.29
N VAL A 52 1.93 25.52 -15.48
CA VAL A 52 1.13 26.28 -16.47
C VAL A 52 1.17 27.79 -16.17
N LYS A 53 1.09 28.19 -14.91
CA LYS A 53 1.20 29.61 -14.52
C LYS A 53 2.55 30.20 -14.93
N ASN A 54 3.65 29.46 -14.77
CA ASN A 54 4.97 29.90 -15.18
C ASN A 54 5.07 30.04 -16.71
N VAL A 55 4.55 29.06 -17.48
CA VAL A 55 4.54 29.10 -18.95
C VAL A 55 3.77 30.32 -19.46
N LEU A 56 2.62 30.62 -18.84
CA LEU A 56 1.81 31.79 -19.23
C LEU A 56 2.49 33.12 -18.90
N GLY A 57 3.35 33.18 -17.87
CA GLY A 57 4.07 34.38 -17.45
C GLY A 57 5.38 34.64 -18.20
N ASP A 58 6.04 33.60 -18.73
CA ASP A 58 7.40 33.69 -19.27
C ASP A 58 7.46 33.80 -20.83
N SER A 59 6.38 33.58 -21.54
CA SER A 59 6.42 33.39 -22.98
C SER A 59 5.86 34.57 -23.80
N ASP A 60 6.69 35.16 -24.66
CA ASP A 60 6.33 36.26 -25.59
C ASP A 60 5.56 35.78 -26.85
N SER A 61 5.48 34.47 -27.10
CA SER A 61 4.90 33.92 -28.34
C SER A 61 3.79 32.90 -28.04
N GLN A 62 2.56 33.20 -28.45
CA GLN A 62 1.37 32.36 -28.24
C GLN A 62 1.50 30.94 -28.85
N THR A 63 2.25 30.78 -29.91
CA THR A 63 2.48 29.48 -30.56
C THR A 63 3.35 28.58 -29.69
N MET A 64 4.41 29.12 -29.07
CA MET A 64 5.27 28.37 -28.15
C MET A 64 4.49 27.98 -26.86
N VAL A 65 3.68 28.89 -26.32
CA VAL A 65 2.82 28.61 -25.19
C VAL A 65 1.89 27.42 -25.45
N ASN A 66 1.25 27.38 -26.62
CA ASN A 66 0.33 26.29 -26.95
C ASN A 66 1.01 24.92 -27.08
N GLU A 67 2.20 24.88 -27.69
CA GLU A 67 3.00 23.64 -27.80
C GLU A 67 3.42 23.13 -26.41
N GLU A 68 3.85 24.03 -25.54
CA GLU A 68 4.29 23.69 -24.18
C GLU A 68 3.10 23.25 -23.30
N LEU A 69 1.95 23.91 -23.39
CA LEU A 69 0.72 23.51 -22.72
C LEU A 69 0.22 22.13 -23.18
N GLU A 70 0.32 21.85 -24.49
CA GLU A 70 -0.02 20.54 -25.03
C GLU A 70 0.93 19.45 -24.53
N GLN A 71 2.24 19.75 -24.45
CA GLN A 71 3.23 18.84 -23.90
C GLN A 71 2.97 18.53 -22.42
N ILE A 72 2.69 19.57 -21.59
CA ILE A 72 2.34 19.43 -20.19
C ILE A 72 1.09 18.56 -20.05
N SER A 73 0.03 18.85 -20.80
CA SER A 73 -1.19 18.08 -20.77
C SER A 73 -0.98 16.60 -21.12
N ASN A 74 -0.20 16.33 -22.16
CA ASN A 74 0.07 14.96 -22.62
C ASN A 74 0.94 14.18 -21.62
N SER A 75 1.92 14.84 -21.00
CA SER A 75 2.81 14.20 -20.00
C SER A 75 2.11 13.91 -18.69
N THR A 76 1.20 14.78 -18.24
CA THR A 76 0.48 14.65 -16.97
C THR A 76 -0.88 13.98 -17.10
N ASN A 77 -1.39 13.78 -18.32
CA ASN A 77 -2.75 13.33 -18.63
C ASN A 77 -3.86 14.22 -18.02
N ILE A 78 -3.55 15.52 -17.85
CA ILE A 78 -4.48 16.51 -17.32
C ILE A 78 -5.08 17.27 -18.49
N LYS A 79 -6.41 17.24 -18.59
CA LYS A 79 -7.13 18.08 -19.55
C LYS A 79 -7.29 19.47 -18.98
N MET A 80 -7.10 20.49 -19.82
CA MET A 80 -7.18 21.87 -19.38
C MET A 80 -7.85 22.78 -20.38
N MET A 81 -8.40 23.88 -19.87
CA MET A 81 -8.95 24.99 -20.61
C MET A 81 -8.41 26.27 -19.98
N ILE A 82 -7.87 27.14 -20.83
CA ILE A 82 -7.32 28.42 -20.43
C ILE A 82 -8.04 29.50 -21.22
N ALA A 83 -8.64 30.44 -20.51
CA ALA A 83 -9.33 31.56 -21.09
C ALA A 83 -8.70 32.86 -20.61
N GLN A 84 -8.53 33.82 -21.49
CA GLN A 84 -8.12 35.17 -21.16
C GLN A 84 -9.34 36.05 -20.95
N SER A 85 -9.39 36.72 -19.82
CA SER A 85 -10.44 37.70 -19.52
C SER A 85 -10.04 39.07 -20.08
N SER A 86 -10.91 39.67 -20.87
CA SER A 86 -10.72 41.04 -21.34
C SER A 86 -11.53 41.99 -20.52
N ASP A 87 -10.88 42.98 -19.90
CA ASP A 87 -11.50 44.01 -19.07
C ASP A 87 -12.46 44.90 -19.89
N TYR A 88 -12.27 44.96 -21.22
CA TYR A 88 -12.98 45.89 -22.08
C TYR A 88 -14.32 45.37 -22.66
N TYR A 89 -14.53 44.05 -22.76
CA TYR A 89 -15.65 43.47 -23.52
C TYR A 89 -16.48 42.43 -22.80
N PHE A 90 -16.43 42.27 -21.50
CA PHE A 90 -17.19 41.21 -20.79
C PHE A 90 -17.13 39.81 -21.49
N SER A 91 -16.15 39.57 -22.30
CA SER A 91 -15.98 38.33 -23.06
C SER A 91 -14.75 37.59 -22.62
N GLN A 92 -14.88 36.29 -22.52
CA GLN A 92 -13.74 35.38 -22.36
C GLN A 92 -13.30 34.90 -23.77
N VAL A 93 -12.02 34.88 -24.00
CA VAL A 93 -11.44 34.26 -25.21
C VAL A 93 -10.68 33.03 -24.76
N VAL A 94 -11.13 31.85 -25.16
CA VAL A 94 -10.39 30.62 -24.92
C VAL A 94 -9.13 30.64 -25.79
N ILE A 95 -7.98 30.66 -25.14
CA ILE A 95 -6.69 30.70 -25.79
C ILE A 95 -6.08 29.31 -25.99
N PHE A 96 -6.43 28.37 -25.10
CA PHE A 96 -6.03 26.98 -25.16
C PHE A 96 -7.11 26.07 -24.61
N SER A 97 -7.40 24.97 -25.29
CA SER A 97 -8.22 23.88 -24.74
C SER A 97 -7.89 22.58 -25.46
N ASN A 98 -7.69 21.54 -24.69
CA ASN A 98 -7.63 20.16 -25.19
C ASN A 98 -8.88 19.33 -24.77
N LEU A 99 -9.92 20.02 -24.33
CA LEU A 99 -11.26 19.47 -24.23
C LEU A 99 -11.90 19.44 -25.61
N ILE A 100 -12.82 18.50 -25.84
CA ILE A 100 -13.56 18.44 -27.09
C ILE A 100 -14.50 19.66 -27.16
N ASP A 101 -14.26 20.53 -28.12
CA ASP A 101 -15.10 21.72 -28.35
C ASP A 101 -16.56 21.33 -28.64
N GLY A 102 -17.50 22.10 -28.11
CA GLY A 102 -18.94 21.80 -28.21
C GLY A 102 -19.42 20.59 -27.39
N SER A 103 -18.54 19.94 -26.62
CA SER A 103 -18.95 18.93 -25.65
C SER A 103 -19.66 19.57 -24.46
N LYS A 104 -20.58 18.82 -23.81
CA LYS A 104 -21.23 19.33 -22.60
C LYS A 104 -20.23 19.66 -21.49
N THR A 105 -19.14 18.90 -21.38
CA THR A 105 -18.06 19.16 -20.42
C THR A 105 -17.37 20.49 -20.73
N TYR A 106 -17.13 20.80 -21.99
CA TYR A 106 -16.56 22.07 -22.42
C TYR A 106 -17.46 23.25 -21.99
N GLU A 107 -18.77 23.17 -22.28
CA GLU A 107 -19.74 24.20 -21.92
C GLU A 107 -19.89 24.38 -20.41
N GLU A 108 -19.89 23.30 -19.65
CA GLU A 108 -19.92 23.36 -18.19
C GLU A 108 -18.70 24.06 -17.62
N ILE A 109 -17.48 23.72 -18.08
CA ILE A 109 -16.24 24.34 -17.63
C ILE A 109 -16.19 25.81 -18.01
N LEU A 110 -16.62 26.16 -19.23
CA LEU A 110 -16.71 27.56 -19.65
C LEU A 110 -17.67 28.35 -18.76
N GLY A 111 -18.82 27.77 -18.40
CA GLY A 111 -19.75 28.35 -17.46
C GLY A 111 -19.18 28.57 -16.06
N TYR A 112 -18.38 27.64 -15.55
CA TYR A 112 -17.68 27.82 -14.28
C TYR A 112 -16.62 28.92 -14.35
N LEU A 113 -15.84 28.99 -15.42
CA LEU A 113 -14.87 30.06 -15.62
C LEU A 113 -15.54 31.44 -15.70
N ASP A 114 -16.70 31.56 -16.38
CA ASP A 114 -17.45 32.79 -16.43
C ASP A 114 -18.01 33.20 -15.06
N GLN A 115 -18.48 32.24 -14.28
CA GLN A 115 -18.93 32.47 -12.92
C GLN A 115 -17.78 32.93 -12.00
N ILE A 116 -16.60 32.29 -12.08
CA ILE A 116 -15.41 32.70 -11.34
C ILE A 116 -15.00 34.12 -11.75
N ARG A 117 -14.95 34.41 -13.04
CA ARG A 117 -14.65 35.75 -13.55
C ARG A 117 -15.58 36.80 -12.96
N SER A 118 -16.88 36.59 -13.08
CA SER A 118 -17.90 37.56 -12.61
C SER A 118 -17.80 37.82 -11.12
N GLN A 119 -17.38 36.84 -10.36
CA GLN A 119 -17.28 36.94 -8.91
C GLN A 119 -15.93 37.48 -8.43
N VAL A 120 -14.83 37.06 -9.03
CA VAL A 120 -13.47 37.43 -8.60
C VAL A 120 -13.04 38.77 -9.20
N ILE A 121 -13.26 38.98 -10.48
CA ILE A 121 -12.79 40.16 -11.19
C ILE A 121 -13.70 41.37 -10.94
N LEU A 122 -14.99 41.19 -11.12
CA LEU A 122 -15.97 42.26 -10.90
C LEU A 122 -16.17 42.64 -9.43
N GLY A 123 -16.07 41.64 -8.53
CA GLY A 123 -16.20 41.91 -7.09
C GLY A 123 -15.00 42.64 -6.49
N ARG A 124 -13.81 42.60 -7.09
CA ARG A 124 -12.62 43.39 -6.69
C ARG A 124 -12.84 44.91 -6.91
N GLU A 125 -13.56 45.30 -7.95
CA GLU A 125 -13.79 46.70 -8.25
C GLU A 125 -14.81 47.39 -7.37
N GLU A 126 -15.81 46.66 -6.82
CA GLU A 126 -16.93 47.26 -6.07
C GLU A 126 -16.75 47.31 -4.55
N GLY A 127 -15.71 46.74 -3.97
CA GLY A 127 -15.49 46.75 -2.50
C GLY A 127 -16.58 46.06 -1.65
N VAL A 128 -17.54 45.43 -2.29
CA VAL A 128 -18.71 44.77 -1.65
C VAL A 128 -18.46 43.32 -1.32
N PHE A 129 -17.21 42.93 -1.41
CA PHE A 129 -16.76 41.52 -1.53
C PHE A 129 -16.92 40.71 -0.24
N ASP A 130 -16.88 41.33 0.92
CA ASP A 130 -16.67 40.56 2.17
C ASP A 130 -17.95 39.95 2.76
N GLU A 131 -19.11 40.51 2.54
CA GLU A 131 -20.33 40.07 3.24
C GLU A 131 -21.32 39.29 2.37
N TYR A 132 -21.44 39.62 1.09
CA TYR A 132 -22.42 39.01 0.20
C TYR A 132 -22.01 37.65 -0.33
N MET A 133 -20.71 37.45 -0.51
CA MET A 133 -20.14 36.26 -1.15
C MET A 133 -19.89 35.08 -0.19
N ALA A 134 -19.75 35.35 1.10
CA ALA A 134 -19.65 34.30 2.12
C ALA A 134 -20.95 33.44 2.23
N ARG A 135 -22.03 33.92 1.66
CA ARG A 135 -23.38 33.26 1.76
C ARG A 135 -23.82 32.49 0.52
N LYS A 136 -23.18 32.68 -0.63
CA LYS A 136 -23.62 32.03 -1.89
C LYS A 136 -22.65 30.92 -2.29
N ARG A 137 -23.09 29.66 -2.16
CA ARG A 137 -22.38 28.51 -2.71
C ARG A 137 -22.21 28.70 -4.21
N ILE A 138 -20.94 28.84 -4.65
CA ILE A 138 -20.61 29.12 -6.05
C ILE A 138 -20.85 27.88 -6.92
N PHE A 139 -20.75 26.69 -6.34
CA PHE A 139 -20.87 25.44 -7.07
C PHE A 139 -22.05 24.60 -6.54
N PRO A 140 -23.05 24.28 -7.37
CA PRO A 140 -24.08 23.36 -6.98
C PRO A 140 -23.54 21.94 -6.92
N GLY A 141 -23.43 21.36 -5.72
CA GLY A 141 -22.99 19.97 -5.52
C GLY A 141 -21.96 19.76 -4.39
N GLN A 142 -21.61 20.79 -3.64
CA GLN A 142 -20.72 20.65 -2.49
C GLN A 142 -21.36 19.83 -1.37
N ALA A 143 -20.64 18.78 -0.95
CA ALA A 143 -20.94 18.04 0.28
C ALA A 143 -20.59 18.92 1.50
N ASP A 144 -21.41 18.83 2.55
CA ASP A 144 -21.17 19.49 3.83
C ASP A 144 -19.81 19.08 4.40
N GLY A 145 -18.88 20.03 4.55
CA GLY A 145 -17.58 19.82 5.21
C GLY A 145 -16.33 20.16 4.41
N GLU A 146 -16.41 20.57 3.15
CA GLU A 146 -15.26 21.11 2.44
C GLU A 146 -15.06 22.60 2.78
N GLU A 147 -13.78 23.01 2.97
CA GLU A 147 -13.37 24.41 3.07
C GLU A 147 -14.04 25.24 1.99
N ASP A 148 -14.47 26.45 2.33
CA ASP A 148 -15.09 27.34 1.36
C ASP A 148 -14.12 27.58 0.19
N ASN A 149 -14.42 26.93 -0.94
CA ASN A 149 -13.59 26.94 -2.15
C ASN A 149 -13.32 28.36 -2.63
N PHE A 150 -14.22 29.28 -2.32
CA PHE A 150 -14.09 30.67 -2.69
C PHE A 150 -13.03 31.42 -1.84
N VAL A 151 -13.01 31.18 -0.53
CA VAL A 151 -11.97 31.74 0.35
C VAL A 151 -10.59 31.21 -0.07
N THR A 152 -10.54 29.91 -0.39
CA THR A 152 -9.31 29.28 -0.88
C THR A 152 -8.87 29.86 -2.24
N LEU A 153 -9.80 30.12 -3.14
CA LEU A 153 -9.51 30.75 -4.44
C LEU A 153 -8.88 32.13 -4.27
N ILE A 154 -9.43 32.97 -3.38
CA ILE A 154 -8.89 34.32 -3.14
C ILE A 154 -7.51 34.27 -2.48
N GLN A 155 -7.32 33.38 -1.50
CA GLN A 155 -6.07 33.29 -0.76
C GLN A 155 -4.93 32.66 -1.55
N LYS A 156 -5.20 31.61 -2.31
CA LYS A 156 -4.19 30.82 -3.04
C LYS A 156 -4.17 31.07 -4.54
N GLY A 157 -5.16 31.76 -5.09
CA GLY A 157 -5.33 31.92 -6.54
C GLY A 157 -5.92 30.70 -7.25
N TYR A 158 -6.24 29.64 -6.52
CA TYR A 158 -6.87 28.41 -7.06
C TYR A 158 -7.60 27.65 -5.96
N PHE A 159 -8.51 26.75 -6.37
CA PHE A 159 -9.07 25.71 -5.50
C PHE A 159 -9.20 24.39 -6.26
N VAL A 160 -9.23 23.29 -5.50
CA VAL A 160 -9.37 21.94 -6.04
C VAL A 160 -10.63 21.31 -5.46
N THR A 161 -11.50 20.80 -6.34
CA THR A 161 -12.76 20.18 -5.95
C THR A 161 -12.99 18.88 -6.71
N GLN A 162 -13.90 18.05 -6.20
CA GLN A 162 -14.37 16.86 -6.92
C GLN A 162 -15.77 17.15 -7.45
N LEU A 163 -15.94 17.03 -8.75
CA LEU A 163 -17.22 17.21 -9.41
C LEU A 163 -17.58 15.95 -10.20
N THR A 164 -18.88 15.71 -10.29
CA THR A 164 -19.41 14.71 -11.22
C THR A 164 -19.83 15.44 -12.49
N ASP A 165 -19.20 15.10 -13.59
CA ASP A 165 -19.57 15.62 -14.92
C ASP A 165 -21.02 15.20 -15.21
N ARG A 166 -21.91 16.19 -15.40
CA ARG A 166 -23.32 15.95 -15.62
C ARG A 166 -23.61 15.31 -16.98
N ALA A 167 -22.71 15.46 -17.91
CA ALA A 167 -22.86 14.94 -19.26
C ALA A 167 -22.52 13.45 -19.35
N SER A 168 -21.40 13.04 -18.73
CA SER A 168 -20.88 11.67 -18.75
C SER A 168 -21.23 10.87 -17.50
N GLY A 169 -21.63 11.54 -16.40
CA GLY A 169 -21.78 10.93 -15.08
C GLY A 169 -20.45 10.57 -14.41
N GLN A 170 -19.33 10.92 -15.02
CA GLN A 170 -17.98 10.58 -14.56
C GLN A 170 -17.53 11.53 -13.46
N LYS A 171 -16.93 10.99 -12.41
CA LYS A 171 -16.28 11.78 -11.36
C LYS A 171 -14.92 12.26 -11.83
N GLY A 172 -14.57 13.50 -11.51
CA GLY A 172 -13.27 14.08 -11.80
C GLY A 172 -12.77 14.97 -10.67
N ILE A 173 -11.45 15.14 -10.63
CA ILE A 173 -10.81 16.19 -9.85
C ILE A 173 -10.68 17.39 -10.76
N TYR A 174 -11.17 18.53 -10.30
CA TYR A 174 -11.11 19.78 -11.00
C TYR A 174 -10.31 20.78 -10.20
N LEU A 175 -9.44 21.52 -10.87
CA LEU A 175 -8.79 22.70 -10.34
C LEU A 175 -9.29 23.91 -11.15
N PHE A 176 -9.74 24.92 -10.46
CA PHE A 176 -10.05 26.22 -11.05
C PHE A 176 -9.13 27.26 -10.41
N GLY A 177 -8.52 28.09 -11.24
CA GLY A 177 -7.59 29.10 -10.78
C GLY A 177 -7.55 30.29 -11.70
N PHE A 178 -6.89 31.37 -11.25
CA PHE A 178 -6.62 32.55 -12.04
C PHE A 178 -5.19 33.02 -11.83
N THR A 179 -4.67 33.75 -12.81
CA THR A 179 -3.36 34.40 -12.74
C THR A 179 -3.51 35.90 -12.62
N ASP A 180 -2.42 36.57 -12.21
CA ASP A 180 -2.39 38.03 -12.10
C ASP A 180 -2.57 38.71 -13.48
N ASP A 181 -2.28 38.00 -14.58
CA ASP A 181 -2.41 38.44 -15.97
C ASP A 181 -3.81 38.18 -16.56
N ASN A 182 -4.83 38.04 -15.72
CA ASN A 182 -6.22 37.80 -16.10
C ASN A 182 -6.48 36.51 -16.88
N TYR A 183 -5.61 35.47 -16.75
CA TYR A 183 -5.92 34.14 -17.24
C TYR A 183 -6.75 33.36 -16.24
N LEU A 184 -7.83 32.76 -16.74
CA LEU A 184 -8.66 31.81 -16.01
C LEU A 184 -8.29 30.41 -16.47
N ILE A 185 -7.98 29.54 -15.53
CA ILE A 185 -7.47 28.20 -15.77
C ILE A 185 -8.42 27.18 -15.16
N ALA A 186 -8.92 26.27 -15.96
CA ALA A 186 -9.61 25.07 -15.51
C ALA A 186 -8.83 23.83 -15.89
N MET A 187 -8.60 22.93 -14.95
CA MET A 187 -7.92 21.65 -15.16
C MET A 187 -8.81 20.52 -14.69
N ARG A 188 -8.75 19.39 -15.38
CA ARG A 188 -9.54 18.19 -15.06
C ARG A 188 -8.70 16.92 -15.14
N VAL A 189 -8.81 16.09 -14.10
CA VAL A 189 -8.35 14.70 -14.07
C VAL A 189 -9.55 13.78 -13.94
N ALA A 190 -9.70 12.81 -14.83
CA ALA A 190 -10.76 11.82 -14.74
C ALA A 190 -10.44 10.79 -13.63
N LEU A 191 -11.37 10.58 -12.70
CA LEU A 191 -11.20 9.60 -11.61
C LEU A 191 -11.50 8.15 -12.05
N GLU A 192 -12.18 7.96 -13.16
CA GLU A 192 -12.59 6.63 -13.64
C GLU A 192 -11.38 5.71 -13.87
N GLY A 193 -10.35 6.19 -14.58
CA GLY A 193 -9.15 5.41 -14.81
C GLY A 193 -8.40 5.04 -13.51
N ILE A 194 -8.57 5.83 -12.46
CA ILE A 194 -7.98 5.59 -11.13
C ILE A 194 -8.75 4.48 -10.41
N GLN A 195 -10.08 4.52 -10.44
CA GLN A 195 -10.92 3.49 -9.83
C GLN A 195 -10.73 2.15 -10.53
N ASP A 196 -10.70 2.11 -11.85
CA ASP A 196 -10.42 0.91 -12.63
C ASP A 196 -9.03 0.34 -12.33
N SER A 197 -8.01 1.20 -12.27
CA SER A 197 -6.64 0.80 -11.92
C SER A 197 -6.55 0.26 -10.49
N ALA A 198 -7.25 0.86 -9.54
CA ALA A 198 -7.31 0.37 -8.15
C ALA A 198 -8.04 -0.97 -8.06
N GLU A 199 -9.11 -1.17 -8.83
CA GLU A 199 -9.84 -2.44 -8.88
C GLU A 199 -9.00 -3.55 -9.53
N ILE A 200 -8.33 -3.27 -10.64
CA ILE A 200 -7.41 -4.21 -11.30
C ILE A 200 -6.27 -4.59 -10.35
N SER A 201 -5.67 -3.61 -9.67
CA SER A 201 -4.62 -3.85 -8.68
C SER A 201 -5.12 -4.72 -7.52
N SER A 202 -6.32 -4.46 -7.00
CA SER A 202 -6.94 -5.24 -5.93
C SER A 202 -7.21 -6.69 -6.36
N ARG A 203 -7.72 -6.91 -7.57
CA ARG A 203 -7.93 -8.24 -8.15
C ARG A 203 -6.60 -8.99 -8.32
N PHE A 204 -5.58 -8.30 -8.86
CA PHE A 204 -4.25 -8.89 -9.01
C PHE A 204 -3.66 -9.30 -7.66
N LEU A 205 -3.73 -8.44 -6.63
CA LEU A 205 -3.29 -8.77 -5.27
C LEU A 205 -4.07 -9.96 -4.68
N THR A 206 -5.36 -10.07 -4.97
CA THR A 206 -6.17 -11.20 -4.53
C THR A 206 -5.67 -12.52 -5.13
N TYR A 207 -5.46 -12.59 -6.44
CA TYR A 207 -4.96 -13.79 -7.11
C TYR A 207 -3.53 -14.13 -6.69
N THR A 208 -2.65 -13.14 -6.63
CA THR A 208 -1.26 -13.31 -6.19
C THR A 208 -1.21 -13.77 -4.74
N GLY A 209 -2.05 -13.18 -3.87
CA GLY A 209 -2.16 -13.57 -2.47
C GLY A 209 -2.65 -15.01 -2.30
N MET A 210 -3.69 -15.43 -3.01
CA MET A 210 -4.17 -16.81 -2.98
C MET A 210 -3.09 -17.81 -3.43
N SER A 211 -2.39 -17.49 -4.53
CA SER A 211 -1.29 -18.30 -5.03
C SER A 211 -0.15 -18.38 -4.01
N GLY A 212 0.19 -17.25 -3.37
CA GLY A 212 1.21 -17.16 -2.34
C GLY A 212 0.88 -18.00 -1.09
N ILE A 213 -0.37 -18.00 -0.64
CA ILE A 213 -0.82 -18.85 0.47
C ILE A 213 -0.68 -20.34 0.11
N LEU A 214 -1.07 -20.72 -1.09
CA LEU A 214 -1.00 -22.11 -1.53
C LEU A 214 0.44 -22.60 -1.62
N ILE A 215 1.31 -21.85 -2.32
CA ILE A 215 2.73 -22.18 -2.47
C ILE A 215 3.43 -22.14 -1.11
N GLY A 216 3.20 -21.11 -0.31
CA GLY A 216 3.75 -20.96 1.03
C GLY A 216 3.36 -22.13 1.95
N SER A 217 2.09 -22.56 1.91
CA SER A 217 1.60 -23.71 2.68
C SER A 217 2.33 -25.01 2.32
N ILE A 218 2.57 -25.25 1.04
CA ILE A 218 3.31 -26.41 0.55
C ILE A 218 4.75 -26.37 1.06
N ILE A 219 5.44 -25.23 0.89
CA ILE A 219 6.83 -25.06 1.34
C ILE A 219 6.92 -25.27 2.86
N ILE A 220 6.03 -24.63 3.64
CA ILE A 220 6.01 -24.74 5.10
C ILE A 220 5.79 -26.19 5.54
N PHE A 221 4.89 -26.93 4.85
CA PHE A 221 4.67 -28.33 5.12
C PHE A 221 5.93 -29.16 4.96
N PHE A 222 6.68 -29.00 3.89
CA PHE A 222 7.94 -29.71 3.65
C PHE A 222 9.01 -29.33 4.66
N VAL A 223 9.20 -28.03 4.91
CA VAL A 223 10.17 -27.52 5.88
C VAL A 223 9.84 -28.04 7.29
N SER A 224 8.60 -27.95 7.72
CA SER A 224 8.15 -28.44 9.04
C SER A 224 8.40 -29.95 9.19
N THR A 225 8.23 -30.72 8.12
CA THR A 225 8.51 -32.17 8.14
C THR A 225 9.99 -32.44 8.30
N ARG A 226 10.85 -31.70 7.60
CA ARG A 226 12.31 -31.87 7.63
C ARG A 226 12.90 -31.58 9.01
N PHE A 227 12.39 -30.57 9.72
CA PHE A 227 12.90 -30.19 11.05
C PHE A 227 12.25 -30.97 12.21
N THR A 228 10.94 -31.15 12.17
CA THR A 228 10.21 -31.68 13.33
C THR A 228 10.39 -33.20 13.50
N ARG A 229 10.60 -33.93 12.40
CA ARG A 229 10.78 -35.40 12.47
C ARG A 229 12.06 -35.78 13.20
N PRO A 230 13.26 -35.27 12.85
CA PRO A 230 14.47 -35.55 13.60
C PRO A 230 14.41 -35.22 15.09
N ILE A 231 13.84 -34.05 15.42
CA ILE A 231 13.67 -33.62 16.82
C ILE A 231 12.78 -34.61 17.61
N LYS A 232 11.72 -35.12 16.98
CA LYS A 232 10.87 -36.13 17.61
C LYS A 232 11.60 -37.46 17.79
N ASP A 233 12.38 -37.88 16.82
CA ASP A 233 13.16 -39.13 16.87
C ASP A 233 14.23 -39.02 17.99
N MET A 234 14.91 -37.88 18.12
CA MET A 234 15.79 -37.58 19.24
C MET A 234 15.07 -37.65 20.59
N ALA A 235 13.87 -37.07 20.70
CA ALA A 235 13.12 -37.14 21.94
C ALA A 235 12.72 -38.56 22.32
N VAL A 236 12.41 -39.40 21.34
CA VAL A 236 12.12 -40.84 21.58
C VAL A 236 13.35 -41.57 22.08
N VAL A 237 14.52 -41.37 21.45
CA VAL A 237 15.79 -41.98 21.86
C VAL A 237 16.18 -41.50 23.26
N ALA A 238 16.08 -40.18 23.52
CA ALA A 238 16.33 -39.65 24.86
C ALA A 238 15.44 -40.31 25.93
N ASN A 239 14.17 -40.55 25.63
CA ASN A 239 13.24 -41.22 26.56
C ASN A 239 13.63 -42.71 26.75
N ARG A 240 14.11 -43.43 25.75
CA ARG A 240 14.62 -44.81 25.89
C ARG A 240 15.87 -44.86 26.77
N MET A 241 16.76 -43.89 26.63
CA MET A 241 17.96 -43.79 27.50
C MET A 241 17.58 -43.62 28.98
N THR A 242 16.47 -42.96 29.33
CA THR A 242 16.03 -42.91 30.76
C THR A 242 15.63 -44.26 31.30
N HIS A 243 15.34 -45.23 30.46
CA HIS A 243 15.04 -46.61 30.82
C HIS A 243 16.27 -47.56 30.67
N LEU A 244 17.45 -46.96 30.54
CA LEU A 244 18.72 -47.71 30.37
C LEU A 244 18.80 -48.50 29.04
N ASP A 245 18.01 -48.15 28.06
CA ASP A 245 18.05 -48.71 26.71
C ASP A 245 18.89 -47.81 25.84
N PHE A 246 20.18 -48.14 25.73
CA PHE A 246 21.21 -47.41 24.99
C PHE A 246 21.43 -47.93 23.57
N ASP A 247 20.75 -49.02 23.17
CA ASP A 247 20.84 -49.57 21.81
C ASP A 247 20.19 -48.66 20.75
N ALA A 248 19.24 -47.82 21.20
CA ALA A 248 18.60 -46.89 20.31
C ALA A 248 19.51 -45.76 19.88
N LYS A 249 19.72 -45.64 18.58
CA LYS A 249 20.53 -44.55 18.00
C LYS A 249 19.63 -43.62 17.17
N VAL A 250 19.96 -42.34 17.16
CA VAL A 250 19.34 -41.34 16.30
C VAL A 250 20.08 -41.35 14.96
N HIS A 251 19.32 -41.47 13.88
CA HIS A 251 19.86 -41.27 12.54
C HIS A 251 19.30 -39.99 11.94
N VAL A 252 20.17 -38.99 11.77
CA VAL A 252 19.82 -37.67 11.20
C VAL A 252 20.82 -37.39 10.08
N ASP A 253 20.26 -37.17 8.90
CA ASP A 253 21.04 -36.85 7.68
C ASP A 253 20.42 -35.54 7.10
N THR A 254 20.68 -34.45 7.78
CA THR A 254 20.14 -33.13 7.39
C THR A 254 21.21 -32.17 6.89
N GLY A 255 22.51 -32.47 7.15
CA GLY A 255 23.65 -31.62 6.79
C GLY A 255 23.71 -30.31 7.58
N ASP A 256 23.02 -30.23 8.75
CA ASP A 256 22.93 -29.05 9.57
C ASP A 256 23.18 -29.33 11.06
N GLU A 257 22.86 -28.37 11.94
CA GLU A 257 23.05 -28.47 13.39
C GLU A 257 22.26 -29.63 14.02
N LEU A 258 21.21 -30.12 13.38
CA LEU A 258 20.43 -31.27 13.86
C LEU A 258 21.21 -32.57 13.70
N GLU A 259 22.01 -32.71 12.67
CA GLU A 259 22.90 -33.86 12.48
C GLU A 259 23.99 -33.86 13.53
N VAL A 260 24.62 -32.70 13.79
CA VAL A 260 25.60 -32.54 14.86
C VAL A 260 25.02 -32.91 16.21
N LEU A 261 23.80 -32.47 16.50
CA LEU A 261 23.07 -32.77 17.75
C LEU A 261 22.77 -34.29 17.85
N GLY A 262 22.31 -34.91 16.77
CA GLY A 262 22.03 -36.35 16.71
C GLY A 262 23.30 -37.19 16.96
N ASN A 263 24.42 -36.84 16.35
CA ASN A 263 25.69 -37.50 16.56
C ASN A 263 26.23 -37.33 17.98
N SER A 264 26.11 -36.13 18.55
CA SER A 264 26.48 -35.85 19.94
C SER A 264 25.65 -36.67 20.93
N MET A 265 24.35 -36.82 20.65
CA MET A 265 23.44 -37.64 21.44
C MET A 265 23.80 -39.13 21.39
N ASN A 266 24.16 -39.64 20.22
CA ASN A 266 24.64 -41.01 20.08
C ASN A 266 25.97 -41.25 20.86
N GLN A 267 26.93 -40.32 20.79
CA GLN A 267 28.14 -40.38 21.59
C GLN A 267 27.90 -40.36 23.10
N MET A 268 26.94 -39.53 23.55
CA MET A 268 26.54 -39.49 24.95
C MET A 268 25.90 -40.82 25.37
N SER A 269 25.06 -41.45 24.54
CA SER A 269 24.51 -42.78 24.76
C SER A 269 25.57 -43.83 24.96
N GLU A 270 26.56 -43.89 24.08
CA GLU A 270 27.68 -44.85 24.17
C GLU A 270 28.52 -44.66 25.45
N LYS A 271 28.80 -43.41 25.80
CA LYS A 271 29.57 -43.10 27.00
C LYS A 271 28.82 -43.48 28.27
N LEU A 272 27.48 -43.24 28.34
CA LEU A 272 26.65 -43.65 29.46
C LEU A 272 26.57 -45.18 29.58
N GLU A 273 26.39 -45.88 28.46
CA GLU A 273 26.39 -47.35 28.42
C GLU A 273 27.67 -47.93 29.00
N SER A 274 28.81 -47.49 28.50
CA SER A 274 30.14 -47.90 28.99
C SER A 274 30.29 -47.60 30.50
N THR A 275 29.94 -46.39 30.94
CA THR A 275 30.06 -45.97 32.34
C THR A 275 29.20 -46.83 33.26
N ILE A 276 27.97 -47.16 32.85
CA ILE A 276 27.08 -48.01 33.63
C ILE A 276 27.59 -49.46 33.66
N ALA A 277 28.17 -49.97 32.59
CA ALA A 277 28.79 -51.29 32.57
C ALA A 277 29.99 -51.38 33.53
N ASP A 278 30.85 -50.37 33.51
CA ASP A 278 32.01 -50.28 34.43
C ASP A 278 31.55 -50.19 35.88
N LEU A 279 30.52 -49.41 36.17
CA LEU A 279 29.97 -49.28 37.52
C LEU A 279 29.32 -50.56 38.02
N LYS A 280 28.62 -51.32 37.16
CA LYS A 280 28.10 -52.64 37.47
C LYS A 280 29.22 -53.64 37.74
N ALA A 281 30.30 -53.64 36.94
CA ALA A 281 31.45 -54.50 37.15
C ALA A 281 32.16 -54.22 38.50
N ALA A 282 32.41 -52.94 38.79
CA ALA A 282 33.00 -52.50 40.05
C ALA A 282 32.13 -52.87 41.26
N ASN A 283 30.81 -52.70 41.16
CA ASN A 283 29.87 -53.12 42.22
C ASN A 283 29.89 -54.65 42.47
N LEU A 284 29.99 -55.45 41.39
CA LEU A 284 30.06 -56.90 41.52
C LEU A 284 31.38 -57.33 42.17
N GLU A 285 32.49 -56.69 41.87
CA GLU A 285 33.78 -56.93 42.48
C GLU A 285 33.78 -56.59 43.97
N LEU A 286 33.26 -55.39 44.28
CA LEU A 286 33.10 -54.95 45.69
C LEU A 286 32.24 -55.92 46.49
N LYS A 287 31.16 -56.43 45.92
CA LYS A 287 30.27 -57.40 46.57
C LYS A 287 30.96 -58.73 46.84
N LYS A 288 31.75 -59.21 45.89
CA LYS A 288 32.59 -60.42 46.07
C LYS A 288 33.65 -60.25 47.17
N ASP A 289 34.26 -59.07 47.27
CA ASP A 289 35.24 -58.78 48.32
C ASP A 289 34.62 -58.64 49.69
N ILE A 290 33.42 -58.13 49.82
CA ILE A 290 32.65 -58.10 51.06
C ILE A 290 32.32 -59.53 51.50
N GLU A 291 31.75 -60.36 50.60
CA GLU A 291 31.42 -61.74 50.88
C GLU A 291 32.64 -62.55 51.33
N LYS A 292 33.84 -62.36 50.73
CA LYS A 292 35.05 -62.99 51.19
C LYS A 292 35.49 -62.53 52.56
N LYS A 293 35.31 -61.30 52.95
CA LYS A 293 35.63 -60.76 54.28
C LYS A 293 34.69 -61.23 55.39
N GLU A 294 33.45 -61.54 55.06
CA GLU A 294 32.49 -62.08 56.00
C GLU A 294 32.64 -63.59 56.30
N GLN A 295 33.47 -64.30 55.42
CA GLN A 295 33.76 -65.78 55.64
C GLN A 295 35.05 -66.04 56.39
N ILE A 296 35.79 -65.05 56.83
CA ILE A 296 37.00 -65.12 57.64
C ILE A 296 36.68 -64.75 59.07
#